data_f55509342c83f82c23216d1ce55c3b3b
#
_entry.id   f55509342c83f82c23216d1ce55c3b3b
#
_cell.length_a   1.000
_cell.length_b   1.000
_cell.length_c   1.000
_cell.angle_alpha   90.00
_cell.angle_beta   90.00
_cell.angle_gamma   90.00
#
_symmetry.space_group_name_H-M   'P 1'
#
loop_
_entity.id
_entity.type
_entity.pdbx_description
1 polymer ?
#
loop_
_entity_poly.entity_id
_entity_poly.type
_entity_poly.pdbx_seq_one_letter_code
_entity_poly.pdbx_strand_id
1 'polypeptide(L)'
;DRNLNQMRSVAVYYKEYSSIENLQLLGENYIKQMKRDLTPLTFQTSILCQRIGIAKDGFYSSMREGHKYNASDFEFLDEKFKSGEWSAESGEAFTCDADSDVNKDAPICIGMDYNANINWIVAGQPDGRRLNVIKSFYVKFERKIPEVVADFCTYYASHRNKTVVYYYDATALGSNYAVNEQDFRWVVVHEFERHGWTVEAVYLGNPMRHDEKYLLINQGFAGKQRLMPFFNRQNNDDLILAIQAAGVSRGRNGFRKDKGGEKLAESEED
;
A
#
# COMPACT_ATOMS: atom_id res chain seq x y z
N ASP A 1 24.75 7.09 -7.61
CA ASP A 1 25.99 6.77 -8.34
C ASP A 1 27.26 6.64 -7.50
N ARG A 2 27.27 7.07 -6.23
CA ARG A 2 28.41 6.78 -5.32
C ARG A 2 28.64 5.29 -5.15
N ASN A 3 27.58 4.50 -5.00
CA ASN A 3 27.66 3.04 -4.83
C ASN A 3 28.20 2.36 -6.10
N LEU A 4 27.83 2.84 -7.29
CA LEU A 4 28.30 2.29 -8.57
C LEU A 4 29.80 2.53 -8.75
N ASN A 5 30.28 3.72 -8.39
CA ASN A 5 31.70 4.05 -8.45
C ASN A 5 32.51 3.26 -7.42
N GLN A 6 31.97 3.02 -6.23
CA GLN A 6 32.58 2.20 -5.19
C GLN A 6 32.63 0.71 -5.60
N MET A 7 31.59 0.19 -6.23
CA MET A 7 31.58 -1.17 -6.80
C MET A 7 32.60 -1.33 -7.92
N ARG A 8 32.74 -0.35 -8.81
CA ARG A 8 33.74 -0.37 -9.86
C ARG A 8 35.18 -0.36 -9.32
N SER A 9 35.43 0.33 -8.20
CA SER A 9 36.75 0.39 -7.57
C SER A 9 37.19 -0.94 -6.94
N VAL A 10 36.24 -1.82 -6.61
CA VAL A 10 36.50 -3.19 -6.05
C VAL A 10 36.28 -4.29 -7.08
N ALA A 11 36.20 -3.95 -8.37
CA ALA A 11 36.02 -4.88 -9.50
C ALA A 11 34.73 -5.74 -9.40
N VAL A 12 33.65 -5.19 -8.79
CA VAL A 12 32.36 -5.82 -8.77
C VAL A 12 31.61 -5.50 -10.05
N TYR A 13 31.17 -6.53 -10.79
CA TYR A 13 30.31 -6.35 -11.94
C TYR A 13 28.88 -6.10 -11.48
N TYR A 14 28.29 -5.01 -11.94
CA TYR A 14 26.89 -4.68 -11.69
C TYR A 14 26.20 -4.32 -13.01
N LYS A 15 25.07 -4.95 -13.27
CA LYS A 15 24.22 -4.65 -14.42
C LYS A 15 22.75 -4.75 -14.02
N GLU A 16 21.96 -3.78 -14.45
CA GLU A 16 20.50 -3.77 -14.31
C GLU A 16 19.88 -4.29 -15.61
N TYR A 17 18.90 -5.17 -15.49
CA TYR A 17 18.14 -5.71 -16.60
C TYR A 17 16.65 -5.47 -16.36
N SER A 18 15.96 -4.92 -17.34
CA SER A 18 14.51 -4.86 -17.32
C SER A 18 13.90 -6.18 -17.78
N SER A 19 12.68 -6.48 -17.31
CA SER A 19 11.96 -7.66 -17.80
C SER A 19 11.67 -7.59 -19.30
N ILE A 20 11.70 -6.40 -19.91
CA ILE A 20 11.54 -6.20 -21.36
C ILE A 20 12.69 -6.85 -22.15
N GLU A 21 13.89 -6.92 -21.59
CA GLU A 21 15.03 -7.59 -22.25
C GLU A 21 14.82 -9.11 -22.38
N ASN A 22 13.93 -9.67 -21.54
CA ASN A 22 13.51 -11.06 -21.59
C ASN A 22 12.14 -11.27 -22.27
N LEU A 23 11.68 -10.32 -23.07
CA LEU A 23 10.37 -10.33 -23.71
C LEU A 23 10.14 -11.61 -24.55
N GLN A 24 11.17 -12.15 -25.18
CA GLN A 24 11.08 -13.37 -25.98
C GLN A 24 10.70 -14.60 -25.12
N LEU A 25 11.12 -14.64 -23.85
CA LEU A 25 10.80 -15.73 -22.92
C LEU A 25 9.49 -15.46 -22.18
N LEU A 26 9.26 -14.24 -21.75
CA LEU A 26 8.09 -13.86 -20.95
C LEU A 26 6.83 -13.65 -21.80
N GLY A 27 6.99 -13.24 -23.05
CA GLY A 27 5.90 -12.88 -23.94
C GLY A 27 5.32 -11.49 -23.67
N GLU A 28 4.77 -10.86 -24.70
CA GLU A 28 4.14 -9.53 -24.59
C GLU A 28 2.95 -9.52 -23.63
N ASN A 29 2.19 -10.61 -23.57
CA ASN A 29 1.01 -10.69 -22.70
C ASN A 29 1.39 -10.58 -21.22
N TYR A 30 2.52 -11.14 -20.80
CA TYR A 30 3.03 -10.99 -19.44
C TYR A 30 3.27 -9.51 -19.09
N ILE A 31 3.96 -8.77 -19.98
CA ILE A 31 4.25 -7.34 -19.73
C ILE A 31 2.95 -6.52 -19.69
N LYS A 32 2.00 -6.81 -20.59
CA LYS A 32 0.69 -6.14 -20.60
C LYS A 32 -0.10 -6.43 -19.33
N GLN A 33 -0.06 -7.68 -18.85
CA GLN A 33 -0.70 -8.07 -17.61
C GLN A 33 -0.05 -7.35 -16.41
N MET A 34 1.27 -7.37 -16.30
CA MET A 34 1.98 -6.66 -15.22
C MET A 34 1.70 -5.16 -15.23
N LYS A 35 1.63 -4.54 -16.41
CA LYS A 35 1.25 -3.12 -16.52
C LYS A 35 -0.18 -2.84 -16.04
N ARG A 36 -1.10 -3.78 -16.26
CA ARG A 36 -2.49 -3.66 -15.80
C ARG A 36 -2.60 -3.89 -14.27
N ASP A 37 -1.89 -4.90 -13.75
CA ASP A 37 -2.09 -5.39 -12.39
C ASP A 37 -1.26 -4.60 -11.36
N LEU A 38 -0.06 -4.13 -11.72
CA LEU A 38 0.81 -3.36 -10.84
C LEU A 38 0.51 -1.86 -10.89
N THR A 39 0.83 -1.13 -9.80
CA THR A 39 0.85 0.32 -9.88
C THR A 39 1.92 0.77 -10.88
N PRO A 40 1.77 1.93 -11.57
CA PRO A 40 2.78 2.44 -12.48
C PRO A 40 4.16 2.55 -11.83
N LEU A 41 4.21 2.93 -10.55
CA LEU A 41 5.45 3.05 -9.79
C LEU A 41 6.10 1.67 -9.58
N THR A 42 5.34 0.66 -9.18
CA THR A 42 5.83 -0.71 -9.01
C THR A 42 6.20 -1.33 -10.36
N PHE A 43 5.44 -1.06 -11.40
CA PHE A 43 5.80 -1.48 -12.75
C PHE A 43 7.16 -0.91 -13.18
N GLN A 44 7.39 0.39 -12.96
CA GLN A 44 8.67 1.04 -13.26
C GLN A 44 9.83 0.42 -12.47
N THR A 45 9.65 0.17 -11.18
CA THR A 45 10.73 -0.39 -10.34
C THR A 45 10.96 -1.88 -10.57
N SER A 46 9.89 -2.68 -10.58
CA SER A 46 10.00 -4.15 -10.58
C SER A 46 10.11 -4.73 -11.99
N ILE A 47 9.44 -4.14 -12.98
CA ILE A 47 9.44 -4.66 -14.36
C ILE A 47 10.47 -3.95 -15.23
N LEU A 48 10.55 -2.60 -15.13
CA LEU A 48 11.49 -1.82 -15.92
C LEU A 48 12.84 -1.62 -15.24
N CYS A 49 12.99 -2.09 -13.99
CA CYS A 49 14.21 -1.90 -13.16
C CYS A 49 14.64 -0.43 -13.04
N GLN A 50 13.70 0.51 -13.11
CA GLN A 50 14.00 1.92 -12.98
C GLN A 50 14.22 2.27 -11.51
N ARG A 51 15.29 3.00 -11.22
CA ARG A 51 15.53 3.51 -9.88
C ARG A 51 14.64 4.71 -9.61
N ILE A 52 13.84 4.62 -8.58
CA ILE A 52 13.11 5.77 -8.06
C ILE A 52 14.00 6.49 -7.08
N GLY A 53 14.23 7.77 -7.34
CA GLY A 53 14.94 8.62 -6.41
C GLY A 53 14.10 8.84 -5.15
N ILE A 54 14.65 8.51 -3.98
CA ILE A 54 14.05 8.97 -2.71
C ILE A 54 14.09 10.50 -2.77
N ALA A 55 12.92 11.13 -2.64
CA ALA A 55 12.82 12.58 -2.66
C ALA A 55 13.69 13.14 -1.53
N LYS A 56 14.73 13.94 -1.88
CA LYS A 56 15.65 14.53 -0.90
C LYS A 56 14.92 15.35 0.16
N ASP A 57 13.82 16.00 -0.23
CA ASP A 57 12.90 16.75 0.63
C ASP A 57 11.52 16.06 0.61
N GLY A 58 11.48 14.77 0.95
CA GLY A 58 10.26 13.98 0.91
C GLY A 58 9.24 14.43 1.96
N PHE A 59 7.97 14.25 1.65
CA PHE A 59 6.88 14.54 2.59
C PHE A 59 6.99 13.71 3.88
N TYR A 60 7.52 12.50 3.78
CA TYR A 60 7.76 11.58 4.90
C TYR A 60 9.25 11.53 5.29
N SER A 61 9.86 12.71 5.45
CA SER A 61 11.30 12.91 5.61
C SER A 61 11.93 12.21 6.82
N SER A 62 11.13 11.84 7.83
CA SER A 62 11.61 11.14 9.04
C SER A 62 11.50 9.62 8.95
N MET A 63 10.91 9.06 7.89
CA MET A 63 10.90 7.61 7.68
C MET A 63 12.33 7.11 7.42
N ARG A 64 12.70 6.01 8.04
CA ARG A 64 14.01 5.36 7.92
C ARG A 64 13.83 3.87 7.63
N GLU A 65 14.91 3.21 7.25
CA GLU A 65 14.91 1.76 7.01
C GLU A 65 14.47 0.97 8.26
N GLY A 66 14.83 1.43 9.45
CA GLY A 66 14.40 0.83 10.71
C GLY A 66 12.88 0.88 11.01
N HIS A 67 12.08 1.60 10.20
CA HIS A 67 10.62 1.57 10.29
C HIS A 67 10.00 0.47 9.41
N LYS A 68 10.81 -0.35 8.77
CA LYS A 68 10.39 -1.47 7.95
C LYS A 68 10.84 -2.78 8.59
N TYR A 69 10.01 -3.80 8.53
CA TYR A 69 10.32 -5.13 9.06
C TYR A 69 9.75 -6.20 8.14
N ASN A 70 10.19 -7.43 8.32
CA ASN A 70 9.66 -8.60 7.64
C ASN A 70 8.94 -9.46 8.69
N ALA A 71 7.72 -9.87 8.39
CA ALA A 71 6.89 -10.68 9.28
C ALA A 71 6.02 -11.67 8.52
N SER A 72 6.09 -11.69 7.19
CA SER A 72 5.31 -12.61 6.36
C SER A 72 6.22 -13.73 5.86
N ASP A 73 5.75 -14.96 6.03
CA ASP A 73 6.42 -16.16 5.53
C ASP A 73 5.60 -16.76 4.38
N PHE A 74 6.11 -16.62 3.18
CA PHE A 74 5.50 -17.17 1.97
C PHE A 74 6.30 -18.34 1.40
N GLU A 75 7.31 -18.88 2.13
CA GLU A 75 8.17 -19.98 1.67
C GLU A 75 7.37 -21.24 1.35
N PHE A 76 6.31 -21.51 2.12
CA PHE A 76 5.42 -22.66 1.86
C PHE A 76 4.72 -22.57 0.49
N LEU A 77 4.46 -21.37 -0.03
CA LEU A 77 3.89 -21.17 -1.36
C LEU A 77 4.94 -21.39 -2.45
N ASP A 78 6.18 -20.98 -2.19
CA ASP A 78 7.32 -21.27 -3.07
C ASP A 78 7.54 -22.78 -3.19
N GLU A 79 7.43 -23.53 -2.10
CA GLU A 79 7.55 -24.98 -2.09
C GLU A 79 6.41 -25.63 -2.87
N LYS A 80 5.16 -25.23 -2.66
CA LYS A 80 4.00 -25.70 -3.41
C LYS A 80 4.10 -25.37 -4.90
N PHE A 81 4.57 -24.17 -5.23
CA PHE A 81 4.82 -23.80 -6.62
C PHE A 81 5.89 -24.68 -7.27
N LYS A 82 7.01 -24.93 -6.59
CA LYS A 82 8.10 -25.80 -7.07
C LYS A 82 7.68 -27.26 -7.19
N SER A 83 6.81 -27.74 -6.30
CA SER A 83 6.26 -29.11 -6.36
C SER A 83 5.18 -29.29 -7.43
N GLY A 84 4.67 -28.20 -8.01
CA GLY A 84 3.55 -28.21 -8.94
C GLY A 84 2.18 -28.42 -8.28
N GLU A 85 2.12 -28.39 -6.95
CA GLU A 85 0.86 -28.50 -6.19
C GLU A 85 0.05 -27.20 -6.20
N TRP A 86 0.74 -26.06 -6.44
CA TRP A 86 0.09 -24.75 -6.52
C TRP A 86 -0.09 -24.33 -7.97
N SER A 87 -1.31 -23.88 -8.30
CA SER A 87 -1.60 -23.15 -9.54
C SER A 87 -2.48 -21.94 -9.21
N ALA A 88 -2.44 -20.93 -10.05
CA ALA A 88 -3.34 -19.77 -9.93
C ALA A 88 -4.83 -20.18 -9.98
N GLU A 89 -5.13 -21.33 -10.54
CA GLU A 89 -6.48 -21.91 -10.65
C GLU A 89 -6.89 -22.68 -9.39
N SER A 90 -5.95 -23.07 -8.53
CA SER A 90 -6.23 -23.80 -7.29
C SER A 90 -6.95 -22.97 -6.21
N GLY A 91 -7.05 -21.66 -6.40
CA GLY A 91 -7.74 -20.76 -5.49
C GLY A 91 -7.06 -20.56 -4.13
N GLU A 92 -5.86 -21.12 -3.94
CA GLU A 92 -5.06 -20.87 -2.73
C GLU A 92 -4.50 -19.44 -2.79
N ALA A 93 -5.22 -18.51 -2.17
CA ALA A 93 -4.78 -17.13 -2.04
C ALA A 93 -3.83 -16.99 -0.85
N PHE A 94 -2.91 -16.03 -0.93
CA PHE A 94 -2.17 -15.56 0.24
C PHE A 94 -3.15 -15.06 1.30
N THR A 95 -2.95 -15.50 2.55
CA THR A 95 -3.79 -15.12 3.68
C THR A 95 -2.93 -14.62 4.84
N CYS A 96 -3.56 -14.00 5.81
CA CYS A 96 -2.89 -13.53 7.03
C CYS A 96 -2.33 -14.66 7.92
N ASP A 97 -2.51 -15.92 7.53
CA ASP A 97 -1.89 -17.07 8.22
C ASP A 97 -0.36 -17.09 8.06
N ALA A 98 0.13 -16.49 7.00
CA ALA A 98 1.56 -16.32 6.76
C ALA A 98 2.19 -15.14 7.55
N ASP A 99 1.38 -14.32 8.22
CA ASP A 99 1.81 -13.08 8.87
C ASP A 99 1.99 -13.28 10.38
N SER A 100 3.23 -13.20 10.86
CA SER A 100 3.53 -13.32 12.29
C SER A 100 3.25 -12.04 13.09
N ASP A 101 2.99 -10.91 12.43
CA ASP A 101 2.67 -9.61 13.02
C ASP A 101 1.18 -9.36 13.18
N VAL A 102 0.32 -10.27 12.75
CA VAL A 102 -1.13 -10.15 12.87
C VAL A 102 -1.63 -10.78 14.17
N ASN A 103 -2.15 -9.96 15.06
CA ASN A 103 -2.89 -10.45 16.22
C ASN A 103 -4.34 -10.76 15.82
N LYS A 104 -4.65 -12.04 15.63
CA LYS A 104 -5.96 -12.50 15.16
C LYS A 104 -7.13 -12.26 16.14
N ASP A 105 -6.83 -11.94 17.40
CA ASP A 105 -7.84 -11.69 18.43
C ASP A 105 -8.11 -10.19 18.65
N ALA A 106 -7.30 -9.30 18.08
CA ALA A 106 -7.49 -7.86 18.16
C ALA A 106 -8.22 -7.31 16.93
N PRO A 107 -8.95 -6.18 17.05
CA PRO A 107 -9.53 -5.53 15.89
C PRO A 107 -8.45 -5.02 14.94
N ILE A 108 -8.80 -4.86 13.66
CA ILE A 108 -7.92 -4.25 12.66
C ILE A 108 -8.33 -2.80 12.46
N CYS A 109 -7.38 -1.88 12.64
CA CYS A 109 -7.59 -0.46 12.30
C CYS A 109 -7.37 -0.25 10.82
N ILE A 110 -8.27 0.48 10.15
CA ILE A 110 -8.12 0.82 8.74
C ILE A 110 -8.27 2.31 8.49
N GLY A 111 -7.50 2.79 7.49
CA GLY A 111 -7.73 4.04 6.79
C GLY A 111 -7.88 3.77 5.30
N MET A 112 -8.65 4.61 4.61
CA MET A 112 -8.87 4.46 3.17
C MET A 112 -8.52 5.74 2.42
N ASP A 113 -8.05 5.58 1.20
CA ASP A 113 -7.97 6.63 0.20
C ASP A 113 -8.95 6.34 -0.94
N TYR A 114 -9.82 7.31 -1.22
CA TYR A 114 -10.88 7.20 -2.22
C TYR A 114 -10.50 7.99 -3.46
N ASN A 115 -10.30 7.27 -4.55
CA ASN A 115 -9.94 7.88 -5.81
C ASN A 115 -10.74 7.26 -6.96
N ALA A 116 -10.92 8.01 -8.04
CA ALA A 116 -11.65 7.51 -9.20
C ALA A 116 -10.95 6.31 -9.85
N ASN A 117 -9.61 6.33 -9.89
CA ASN A 117 -8.79 5.36 -10.61
C ASN A 117 -8.20 4.28 -9.72
N ILE A 118 -8.04 4.55 -8.42
CA ILE A 118 -7.45 3.62 -7.47
C ILE A 118 -8.05 3.83 -6.09
N ASN A 119 -8.40 2.74 -5.42
CA ASN A 119 -8.87 2.77 -4.04
C ASN A 119 -7.94 1.94 -3.16
N TRP A 120 -7.54 2.50 -2.03
CA TRP A 120 -6.60 1.88 -1.10
C TRP A 120 -7.23 1.64 0.26
N ILE A 121 -6.90 0.49 0.87
CA ILE A 121 -7.04 0.24 2.31
C ILE A 121 -5.64 0.09 2.89
N VAL A 122 -5.36 0.80 3.98
CA VAL A 122 -4.17 0.59 4.80
C VAL A 122 -4.63 -0.01 6.12
N ALA A 123 -4.18 -1.22 6.41
CA ALA A 123 -4.53 -1.97 7.61
C ALA A 123 -3.39 -1.93 8.63
N GLY A 124 -3.72 -1.73 9.90
CA GLY A 124 -2.73 -1.71 10.97
C GLY A 124 -3.29 -2.15 12.30
N GLN A 125 -2.39 -2.58 13.19
CA GLN A 125 -2.71 -2.92 14.57
C GLN A 125 -1.73 -2.24 15.53
N PRO A 126 -2.22 -1.59 16.60
CA PRO A 126 -1.34 -1.05 17.62
C PRO A 126 -0.77 -2.19 18.50
N ASP A 127 0.53 -2.10 18.78
CA ASP A 127 1.24 -2.96 19.72
C ASP A 127 2.13 -2.09 20.62
N GLY A 128 1.68 -1.80 21.83
CA GLY A 128 2.32 -0.87 22.74
C GLY A 128 2.42 0.53 22.15
N ARG A 129 3.65 0.96 21.83
CA ARG A 129 3.93 2.24 21.15
C ARG A 129 4.09 2.11 19.63
N ARG A 130 4.04 0.90 19.11
CA ARG A 130 4.11 0.67 17.67
C ARG A 130 2.71 0.68 17.06
N LEU A 131 2.60 1.23 15.88
CA LEU A 131 1.51 0.98 14.96
C LEU A 131 2.08 0.12 13.84
N ASN A 132 1.83 -1.19 13.90
CA ASN A 132 2.23 -2.09 12.84
C ASN A 132 1.26 -1.92 11.66
N VAL A 133 1.76 -1.38 10.56
CA VAL A 133 1.05 -1.36 9.28
C VAL A 133 1.26 -2.73 8.65
N ILE A 134 0.29 -3.62 8.88
CA ILE A 134 0.41 -5.04 8.60
C ILE A 134 0.22 -5.36 7.13
N LYS A 135 -0.70 -4.64 6.46
CA LYS A 135 -0.91 -4.80 5.00
C LYS A 135 -1.63 -3.61 4.39
N SER A 136 -1.31 -3.32 3.15
CA SER A 136 -2.11 -2.46 2.29
C SER A 136 -2.73 -3.25 1.13
N PHE A 137 -3.93 -2.82 0.74
CA PHE A 137 -4.67 -3.37 -0.39
C PHE A 137 -5.02 -2.23 -1.33
N TYR A 138 -5.01 -2.50 -2.61
CA TYR A 138 -5.54 -1.56 -3.58
C TYR A 138 -6.22 -2.26 -4.74
N VAL A 139 -7.15 -1.55 -5.35
CA VAL A 139 -7.78 -1.94 -6.61
C VAL A 139 -7.73 -0.77 -7.57
N LYS A 140 -7.52 -1.06 -8.84
CA LYS A 140 -7.52 -0.06 -9.92
C LYS A 140 -8.86 -0.08 -10.64
N PHE A 141 -9.17 1.01 -11.36
CA PHE A 141 -10.30 1.05 -12.29
C PHE A 141 -10.25 -0.19 -13.22
N GLU A 142 -11.27 -0.92 -13.34
CA GLU A 142 -12.70 -0.93 -13.15
C GLU A 142 -13.16 -1.45 -11.78
N ARG A 143 -12.28 -1.99 -10.94
CA ARG A 143 -12.56 -2.43 -9.58
C ARG A 143 -12.65 -1.20 -8.65
N LYS A 144 -13.52 -1.26 -7.66
CA LYS A 144 -13.88 -0.15 -6.77
C LYS A 144 -13.82 -0.56 -5.30
N ILE A 145 -14.44 0.24 -4.43
CA ILE A 145 -14.46 0.00 -2.98
C ILE A 145 -14.97 -1.40 -2.61
N PRO A 146 -16.07 -1.94 -3.19
CA PRO A 146 -16.51 -3.28 -2.84
C PRO A 146 -15.44 -4.35 -3.07
N GLU A 147 -14.70 -4.26 -4.17
CA GLU A 147 -13.69 -5.24 -4.53
C GLU A 147 -12.46 -5.17 -3.62
N VAL A 148 -12.01 -3.96 -3.21
CA VAL A 148 -10.88 -3.86 -2.27
C VAL A 148 -11.28 -4.34 -0.87
N VAL A 149 -12.53 -4.15 -0.46
CA VAL A 149 -13.06 -4.70 0.80
C VAL A 149 -13.15 -6.22 0.71
N ALA A 150 -13.59 -6.77 -0.42
CA ALA A 150 -13.62 -8.23 -0.63
C ALA A 150 -12.22 -8.85 -0.58
N ASP A 151 -11.22 -8.22 -1.21
CA ASP A 151 -9.82 -8.65 -1.15
C ASP A 151 -9.29 -8.65 0.31
N PHE A 152 -9.60 -7.59 1.07
CA PHE A 152 -9.28 -7.52 2.50
C PHE A 152 -9.94 -8.68 3.28
N CYS A 153 -11.24 -8.88 3.11
CA CYS A 153 -12.00 -9.92 3.83
C CYS A 153 -11.51 -11.32 3.48
N THR A 154 -11.14 -11.56 2.23
CA THR A 154 -10.54 -12.82 1.76
C THR A 154 -9.19 -13.06 2.43
N TYR A 155 -8.31 -12.05 2.44
CA TYR A 155 -7.00 -12.16 3.06
C TYR A 155 -7.08 -12.44 4.57
N TYR A 156 -8.00 -11.79 5.27
CA TYR A 156 -8.22 -11.96 6.71
C TYR A 156 -9.34 -12.98 7.04
N ALA A 157 -9.59 -13.95 6.15
CA ALA A 157 -10.64 -14.95 6.36
C ALA A 157 -10.45 -15.76 7.65
N SER A 158 -9.20 -16.10 8.02
CA SER A 158 -8.86 -16.82 9.25
C SER A 158 -8.73 -15.94 10.50
N HIS A 159 -8.89 -14.61 10.37
CA HIS A 159 -8.84 -13.68 11.51
C HIS A 159 -10.05 -13.90 12.43
N ARG A 160 -9.83 -14.13 13.73
CA ARG A 160 -10.90 -14.49 14.67
C ARG A 160 -11.76 -13.32 15.07
N ASN A 161 -11.16 -12.17 15.33
CA ASN A 161 -11.89 -10.94 15.65
C ASN A 161 -12.34 -10.25 14.36
N LYS A 162 -13.59 -10.43 13.97
CA LYS A 162 -14.17 -9.82 12.77
C LYS A 162 -14.60 -8.37 12.99
N THR A 163 -13.78 -7.57 13.69
CA THR A 163 -14.03 -6.15 13.93
C THR A 163 -13.00 -5.29 13.22
N VAL A 164 -13.48 -4.33 12.46
CA VAL A 164 -12.66 -3.28 11.83
C VAL A 164 -12.96 -1.94 12.50
N VAL A 165 -11.92 -1.24 12.95
CA VAL A 165 -12.00 0.16 13.38
C VAL A 165 -11.66 1.04 12.19
N TYR A 166 -12.68 1.65 11.59
CA TYR A 166 -12.55 2.44 10.37
C TYR A 166 -12.46 3.92 10.67
N TYR A 167 -11.26 4.48 10.49
CA TYR A 167 -10.99 5.91 10.64
C TYR A 167 -11.25 6.64 9.33
N TYR A 168 -12.11 7.66 9.36
CA TYR A 168 -12.47 8.44 8.18
C TYR A 168 -12.65 9.93 8.49
N ASP A 169 -12.41 10.76 7.50
CA ASP A 169 -12.65 12.20 7.57
C ASP A 169 -13.85 12.63 6.69
N ALA A 170 -14.11 13.92 6.59
CA ALA A 170 -15.23 14.45 5.82
C ALA A 170 -15.16 14.10 4.32
N THR A 171 -14.02 13.67 3.78
CA THR A 171 -13.91 13.20 2.39
C THR A 171 -14.77 11.97 2.15
N ALA A 172 -14.89 11.09 3.15
CA ALA A 172 -15.71 9.89 3.07
C ALA A 172 -17.22 10.16 3.02
N LEU A 173 -17.64 11.36 3.38
CA LEU A 173 -19.05 11.79 3.34
C LEU A 173 -19.43 12.43 1.98
N GLY A 174 -18.48 12.53 1.06
CA GLY A 174 -18.72 13.00 -0.30
C GLY A 174 -19.32 11.90 -1.17
N SER A 175 -20.27 12.28 -2.03
CA SER A 175 -20.84 11.42 -3.05
C SER A 175 -20.39 11.89 -4.43
N ASN A 176 -19.25 11.40 -4.91
CA ASN A 176 -18.84 11.65 -6.31
C ASN A 176 -19.50 10.67 -7.30
N TYR A 177 -20.23 9.69 -6.80
CA TYR A 177 -21.01 8.77 -7.61
C TYR A 177 -22.47 9.18 -7.58
N ALA A 178 -22.83 10.10 -8.44
CA ALA A 178 -24.15 10.74 -8.56
C ALA A 178 -25.34 9.80 -8.83
N VAL A 179 -25.19 8.48 -8.65
CA VAL A 179 -26.22 7.52 -9.03
C VAL A 179 -27.05 7.02 -7.86
N ASN A 180 -26.57 7.05 -6.59
CA ASN A 180 -27.31 6.40 -5.50
C ASN A 180 -27.36 7.15 -4.14
N GLU A 181 -27.00 8.42 -4.04
CA GLU A 181 -27.03 9.20 -2.78
C GLU A 181 -26.20 8.59 -1.62
N GLN A 182 -25.38 7.56 -1.87
CA GLN A 182 -24.59 6.86 -0.86
C GLN A 182 -23.19 7.48 -0.77
N ASP A 183 -22.79 7.87 0.43
CA ASP A 183 -21.42 8.32 0.68
C ASP A 183 -20.43 7.14 0.71
N PHE A 184 -19.13 7.42 0.57
CA PHE A 184 -18.10 6.38 0.59
C PHE A 184 -18.08 5.61 1.90
N ARG A 185 -18.32 6.28 3.04
CA ARG A 185 -18.40 5.65 4.35
C ARG A 185 -19.50 4.58 4.36
N TRP A 186 -20.68 4.90 3.82
CA TRP A 186 -21.79 3.93 3.77
C TRP A 186 -21.40 2.69 2.96
N VAL A 187 -20.78 2.89 1.78
CA VAL A 187 -20.34 1.77 0.93
C VAL A 187 -19.34 0.89 1.65
N VAL A 188 -18.34 1.49 2.31
CA VAL A 188 -17.32 0.74 3.07
C VAL A 188 -17.94 -0.08 4.20
N VAL A 189 -18.78 0.55 5.03
CA VAL A 189 -19.43 -0.12 6.17
C VAL A 189 -20.29 -1.27 5.68
N HIS A 190 -21.13 -1.00 4.68
CA HIS A 190 -22.05 -2.01 4.14
C HIS A 190 -21.32 -3.22 3.53
N GLU A 191 -20.22 -2.97 2.79
CA GLU A 191 -19.45 -4.07 2.21
C GLU A 191 -18.75 -4.92 3.27
N PHE A 192 -18.17 -4.34 4.31
CA PHE A 192 -17.62 -5.11 5.43
C PHE A 192 -18.69 -5.94 6.12
N GLU A 193 -19.87 -5.36 6.39
CA GLU A 193 -21.00 -6.08 7.01
C GLU A 193 -21.51 -7.24 6.14
N ARG A 194 -21.54 -7.08 4.81
CA ARG A 194 -21.88 -8.16 3.86
C ARG A 194 -20.90 -9.35 3.95
N HIS A 195 -19.65 -9.08 4.28
CA HIS A 195 -18.62 -10.10 4.49
C HIS A 195 -18.55 -10.62 5.94
N GLY A 196 -19.52 -10.26 6.79
CA GLY A 196 -19.62 -10.74 8.17
C GLY A 196 -18.66 -10.05 9.14
N TRP A 197 -18.19 -8.85 8.80
CA TRP A 197 -17.37 -8.02 9.68
C TRP A 197 -18.23 -6.96 10.37
N THR A 198 -17.87 -6.63 11.62
CA THR A 198 -18.41 -5.48 12.34
C THR A 198 -17.54 -4.26 12.12
N VAL A 199 -18.14 -3.10 11.88
CA VAL A 199 -17.39 -1.86 11.66
C VAL A 199 -17.65 -0.86 12.77
N GLU A 200 -16.58 -0.49 13.48
CA GLU A 200 -16.55 0.64 14.39
C GLU A 200 -16.06 1.87 13.62
N ALA A 201 -16.99 2.70 13.16
CA ALA A 201 -16.69 3.86 12.34
C ALA A 201 -16.30 5.08 13.22
N VAL A 202 -15.08 5.61 13.06
CA VAL A 202 -14.52 6.73 13.83
C VAL A 202 -14.34 7.94 12.94
N TYR A 203 -15.18 8.96 13.15
CA TYR A 203 -15.12 10.21 12.40
C TYR A 203 -14.04 11.13 12.95
N LEU A 204 -13.12 11.56 12.09
CA LEU A 204 -11.97 12.43 12.45
C LEU A 204 -12.21 13.91 12.19
N GLY A 205 -13.37 14.28 11.66
CA GLY A 205 -13.68 15.68 11.30
C GLY A 205 -13.21 16.05 9.89
N ASN A 206 -12.88 17.33 9.69
CA ASN A 206 -12.39 17.81 8.41
C ASN A 206 -10.99 17.28 8.08
N PRO A 207 -10.66 17.10 6.78
CA PRO A 207 -9.33 16.69 6.36
C PRO A 207 -8.26 17.62 6.97
N MET A 208 -7.25 17.00 7.58
CA MET A 208 -6.11 17.72 8.12
C MET A 208 -5.33 18.44 7.01
N ARG A 209 -4.84 19.64 7.27
CA ARG A 209 -4.00 20.39 6.32
C ARG A 209 -2.69 19.66 6.03
N HIS A 210 -2.10 19.89 4.86
CA HIS A 210 -0.87 19.21 4.45
C HIS A 210 0.32 19.47 5.38
N ASP A 211 0.45 20.68 5.90
CA ASP A 211 1.49 21.05 6.86
C ASP A 211 1.32 20.33 8.21
N GLU A 212 0.09 20.22 8.68
CA GLU A 212 -0.25 19.47 9.90
C GLU A 212 -0.02 17.97 9.73
N LYS A 213 -0.44 17.40 8.59
CA LYS A 213 -0.16 15.98 8.23
C LYS A 213 1.35 15.71 8.20
N TYR A 214 2.12 16.61 7.56
CA TYR A 214 3.57 16.50 7.51
C TYR A 214 4.18 16.46 8.91
N LEU A 215 3.77 17.39 9.77
CA LEU A 215 4.30 17.49 11.13
C LEU A 215 3.93 16.24 11.95
N LEU A 216 2.66 15.84 11.92
CA LEU A 216 2.14 14.69 12.67
C LEU A 216 2.86 13.39 12.29
N ILE A 217 2.95 13.08 11.00
CA ILE A 217 3.53 11.80 10.56
C ILE A 217 5.05 11.75 10.81
N ASN A 218 5.76 12.84 10.56
CA ASN A 218 7.20 12.88 10.81
C ASN A 218 7.53 12.87 12.30
N GLN A 219 6.72 13.45 13.16
CA GLN A 219 6.82 13.30 14.62
C GLN A 219 6.52 11.85 15.04
N GLY A 220 5.58 11.17 14.40
CA GLY A 220 5.31 9.75 14.59
C GLY A 220 6.55 8.92 14.30
N PHE A 221 7.17 9.06 13.12
CA PHE A 221 8.41 8.39 12.76
C PHE A 221 9.58 8.74 13.69
N ALA A 222 9.64 9.96 14.21
CA ALA A 222 10.66 10.37 15.16
C ALA A 222 10.39 9.88 16.62
N GLY A 223 9.34 9.08 16.84
CA GLY A 223 8.96 8.58 18.17
C GLY A 223 8.44 9.64 19.14
N LYS A 224 8.05 10.82 18.63
CA LYS A 224 7.55 11.96 19.44
C LYS A 224 6.02 11.93 19.61
N GLN A 225 5.34 10.99 18.97
CA GLN A 225 3.91 10.73 19.11
C GLN A 225 3.65 9.50 19.99
N ARG A 226 2.39 9.30 20.39
CA ARG A 226 1.97 8.12 21.16
C ARG A 226 2.27 6.82 20.41
N LEU A 227 2.04 6.80 19.11
CA LEU A 227 2.30 5.66 18.23
C LEU A 227 3.37 6.01 17.20
N MET A 228 4.24 5.07 16.93
CA MET A 228 5.27 5.13 15.90
C MET A 228 4.94 4.09 14.81
N PRO A 229 4.76 4.51 13.55
CA PRO A 229 4.41 3.58 12.48
C PRO A 229 5.60 2.73 12.05
N PHE A 230 5.35 1.44 11.88
CA PHE A 230 6.25 0.45 11.31
C PHE A 230 5.53 -0.34 10.23
N PHE A 231 6.23 -0.69 9.15
CA PHE A 231 5.62 -1.31 7.97
C PHE A 231 6.16 -2.72 7.76
N ASN A 232 5.26 -3.70 7.66
CA ASN A 232 5.60 -5.01 7.13
C ASN A 232 5.95 -4.85 5.65
N ARG A 233 7.24 -4.96 5.32
CA ARG A 233 7.75 -4.69 3.97
C ARG A 233 7.10 -5.58 2.93
N GLN A 234 6.95 -6.87 3.23
CA GLN A 234 6.45 -7.87 2.29
C GLN A 234 4.98 -7.63 1.87
N ASN A 235 4.21 -6.96 2.73
CA ASN A 235 2.79 -6.69 2.53
C ASN A 235 2.48 -5.22 2.17
N ASN A 236 3.50 -4.35 2.10
CA ASN A 236 3.31 -2.91 1.89
C ASN A 236 4.32 -2.32 0.91
N ASP A 237 4.85 -3.09 -0.04
CA ASP A 237 5.87 -2.60 -0.98
C ASP A 237 5.37 -1.39 -1.79
N ASP A 238 4.17 -1.46 -2.35
CA ASP A 238 3.56 -0.36 -3.11
C ASP A 238 3.35 0.90 -2.25
N LEU A 239 2.86 0.72 -1.01
CA LEU A 239 2.67 1.81 -0.06
C LEU A 239 4.00 2.45 0.35
N ILE A 240 5.02 1.64 0.62
CA ILE A 240 6.37 2.10 0.97
C ILE A 240 6.98 2.91 -0.19
N LEU A 241 6.83 2.42 -1.43
CA LEU A 241 7.28 3.13 -2.62
C LEU A 241 6.57 4.47 -2.79
N ALA A 242 5.24 4.50 -2.63
CA ALA A 242 4.45 5.73 -2.71
C ALA A 242 4.88 6.75 -1.63
N ILE A 243 5.14 6.28 -0.40
CA ILE A 243 5.65 7.11 0.71
C ILE A 243 7.03 7.69 0.36
N GLN A 244 7.93 6.87 -0.19
CA GLN A 244 9.29 7.30 -0.53
C GLN A 244 9.35 8.26 -1.73
N ALA A 245 8.42 8.10 -2.68
CA ALA A 245 8.31 8.96 -3.86
C ALA A 245 7.61 10.30 -3.57
N ALA A 246 6.87 10.40 -2.45
CA ALA A 246 6.12 11.59 -2.12
C ALA A 246 7.02 12.80 -1.79
N GLY A 247 7.03 13.78 -2.68
CA GLY A 247 7.78 15.03 -2.53
C GLY A 247 7.00 16.11 -1.77
N VAL A 248 7.65 17.26 -1.64
CA VAL A 248 7.07 18.49 -1.10
C VAL A 248 7.16 19.60 -2.12
N SER A 249 6.05 20.27 -2.38
CA SER A 249 6.04 21.50 -3.16
C SER A 249 5.81 22.70 -2.24
N ARG A 250 6.59 23.78 -2.47
CA ARG A 250 6.43 25.06 -1.80
C ARG A 250 5.94 26.08 -2.83
N GLY A 251 4.68 26.45 -2.78
CA GLY A 251 4.08 27.43 -3.69
C GLY A 251 3.54 28.65 -2.95
N ARG A 252 2.98 29.62 -3.71
CA ARG A 252 2.31 30.82 -3.16
C ARG A 252 1.21 30.47 -2.14
N ASN A 253 0.61 29.30 -2.24
CA ASN A 253 -0.46 28.80 -1.36
C ASN A 253 0.06 27.93 -0.20
N GLY A 254 1.35 28.05 0.16
CA GLY A 254 1.96 27.33 1.28
C GLY A 254 2.56 25.98 0.92
N PHE A 255 2.77 25.20 1.97
CA PHE A 255 3.38 23.86 1.91
C PHE A 255 2.35 22.81 1.48
N ARG A 256 2.67 22.01 0.49
CA ARG A 256 1.81 20.91 0.00
C ARG A 256 2.63 19.65 -0.27
N LYS A 257 2.00 18.49 -0.11
CA LYS A 257 2.50 17.24 -0.66
C LYS A 257 2.53 17.37 -2.19
N ASP A 258 3.67 17.04 -2.78
CA ASP A 258 3.78 16.99 -4.25
C ASP A 258 3.12 15.71 -4.74
N LYS A 259 2.07 15.88 -5.52
CA LYS A 259 1.31 14.78 -6.12
C LYS A 259 1.89 14.28 -7.44
N GLY A 260 3.00 14.86 -7.92
CA GLY A 260 3.64 14.44 -9.17
C GLY A 260 4.04 12.97 -9.15
N GLY A 261 4.62 12.50 -8.03
CA GLY A 261 4.95 11.09 -7.82
C GLY A 261 3.72 10.20 -7.62
N GLU A 262 2.65 10.71 -7.00
CA GLU A 262 1.39 10.00 -6.84
C GLU A 262 0.61 9.92 -8.15
N LYS A 263 0.63 10.96 -8.97
CA LYS A 263 -0.02 10.94 -10.29
C LYS A 263 0.58 9.88 -11.21
N LEU A 264 1.89 9.60 -11.10
CA LEU A 264 2.50 8.45 -11.77
C LEU A 264 1.95 7.11 -11.25
N ALA A 265 1.40 7.09 -10.03
CA ALA A 265 0.69 5.93 -9.49
C ALA A 265 -0.80 5.89 -9.87
N GLU A 266 -1.38 7.02 -10.28
CA GLU A 266 -2.82 7.20 -10.52
C GLU A 266 -3.19 7.39 -12.00
N SER A 267 -2.26 7.85 -12.85
CA SER A 267 -2.58 8.14 -14.26
C SER A 267 -2.32 6.93 -15.16
N GLU A 268 -3.39 6.40 -15.75
CA GLU A 268 -3.30 5.85 -17.09
C GLU A 268 -3.28 7.06 -18.03
N GLU A 269 -2.14 7.39 -18.60
CA GLU A 269 -2.13 8.12 -19.86
C GLU A 269 -2.32 7.11 -20.98
N ASP A 270 -3.35 7.37 -21.82
CA ASP A 270 -3.66 6.71 -23.08
C ASP A 270 -2.46 6.60 -24.06
#